data_40f7dc546f2937033c276b412dcc7d25
#
_entry.id   40f7dc546f2937033c276b412dcc7d25
#
_cell.length_a   1.000
_cell.length_b   1.000
_cell.length_c   1.000
_cell.angle_alpha   90.00
_cell.angle_beta   90.00
_cell.angle_gamma   90.00
#
_symmetry.space_group_name_H-M   'P 1'
#
loop_
_entity.id
_entity.type
_entity.pdbx_description
1 polymer ?
#
loop_
_entity_poly.entity_id
_entity_poly.type
_entity_poly.pdbx_seq_one_letter_code
_entity_poly.pdbx_strand_id
1 'polypeptide(L)'
;MKKKPIYVAFSTQKGGAGKTTLTVLAASYLHYVKGRNIAVIDCDYPQYSIADMRERDFKMCENDEYYKGMLYEQFTRLENKKAYPIIESNTKEAIADAEHLTPQGDFDFIFFDLPGTLNNVDLIHTLARMDYIIAPIAADRVVMESTLDYMVTVRDDIMGSGKSDIKEIYLLWNLVDGREKSELYEVYEAVINELEFTTLNTFIPNSLRFRREQSVSHKALFRSTLFPVDKSLVKGSNIDTLSDELLEILK
;
A
#
# COMPACT_ATOMS: atom_id res chain seq x y z
N MET A 1 -19.63 6.96 19.28
CA MET A 1 -19.26 7.45 17.93
C MET A 1 -18.39 6.38 17.30
N LYS A 2 -18.63 6.01 16.03
CA LYS A 2 -17.69 5.13 15.30
C LYS A 2 -16.33 5.83 15.21
N LYS A 3 -15.24 5.09 15.33
CA LYS A 3 -13.89 5.60 15.16
C LYS A 3 -13.71 6.04 13.69
N LYS A 4 -13.16 7.23 13.44
CA LYS A 4 -12.80 7.64 12.08
C LYS A 4 -11.70 6.70 11.58
N PRO A 5 -11.80 6.14 10.36
CA PRO A 5 -10.72 5.35 9.79
C PRO A 5 -9.47 6.20 9.56
N ILE A 6 -8.32 5.59 9.63
CA ILE A 6 -7.03 6.21 9.32
C ILE A 6 -6.80 6.13 7.81
N TYR A 7 -6.52 7.27 7.17
CA TYR A 7 -6.25 7.39 5.74
C TYR A 7 -4.75 7.25 5.49
N VAL A 8 -4.38 6.28 4.66
CA VAL A 8 -2.98 5.93 4.39
C VAL A 8 -2.73 5.86 2.90
N ALA A 9 -1.62 6.44 2.43
CA ALA A 9 -1.18 6.29 1.05
C ALA A 9 0.27 5.80 0.97
N PHE A 10 0.53 4.83 0.07
CA PHE A 10 1.88 4.61 -0.43
C PHE A 10 2.11 5.58 -1.59
N SER A 11 2.98 6.58 -1.42
CA SER A 11 3.12 7.65 -2.40
C SER A 11 4.57 7.97 -2.72
N THR A 12 4.87 8.10 -4.00
CA THR A 12 6.15 8.58 -4.55
C THR A 12 5.93 9.03 -5.98
N GLN A 13 6.76 9.95 -6.45
CA GLN A 13 6.63 10.51 -7.80
C GLN A 13 6.96 9.47 -8.89
N LYS A 14 7.83 8.50 -8.61
CA LYS A 14 8.29 7.54 -9.63
C LYS A 14 7.27 6.42 -9.88
N GLY A 15 7.05 6.14 -11.16
CA GLY A 15 6.42 4.90 -11.60
C GLY A 15 7.32 3.69 -11.30
N GLY A 16 6.70 2.54 -11.02
CA GLY A 16 7.45 1.30 -10.76
C GLY A 16 8.05 1.16 -9.36
N ALA A 17 7.93 2.16 -8.49
CA ALA A 17 8.41 2.09 -7.11
C ALA A 17 7.62 1.15 -6.19
N GLY A 18 6.54 0.54 -6.70
CA GLY A 18 5.78 -0.48 -5.98
C GLY A 18 4.58 0.02 -5.18
N LYS A 19 4.11 1.26 -5.36
CA LYS A 19 2.94 1.82 -4.64
C LYS A 19 1.75 0.86 -4.62
N THR A 20 1.18 0.58 -5.79
CA THR A 20 0.03 -0.33 -5.96
C THR A 20 0.29 -1.73 -5.37
N THR A 21 1.50 -2.27 -5.58
CA THR A 21 1.88 -3.57 -5.02
C THR A 21 1.88 -3.55 -3.50
N LEU A 22 2.47 -2.53 -2.88
CA LEU A 22 2.51 -2.37 -1.43
C LEU A 22 1.11 -2.12 -0.85
N THR A 23 0.29 -1.31 -1.52
CA THR A 23 -1.12 -1.08 -1.16
C THR A 23 -1.90 -2.39 -1.10
N VAL A 24 -1.83 -3.21 -2.16
CA VAL A 24 -2.53 -4.51 -2.20
C VAL A 24 -2.00 -5.46 -1.13
N LEU A 25 -0.68 -5.56 -0.96
CA LEU A 25 -0.09 -6.48 0.02
C LEU A 25 -0.42 -6.08 1.45
N ALA A 26 -0.30 -4.79 1.79
CA ALA A 26 -0.66 -4.28 3.11
C ALA A 26 -2.16 -4.46 3.38
N ALA A 27 -3.03 -4.05 2.44
CA ALA A 27 -4.47 -4.19 2.57
C ALA A 27 -4.88 -5.64 2.77
N SER A 28 -4.40 -6.57 1.92
CA SER A 28 -4.75 -7.99 2.00
C SER A 28 -4.22 -8.65 3.27
N TYR A 29 -2.98 -8.36 3.67
CA TYR A 29 -2.39 -8.97 4.86
C TYR A 29 -3.04 -8.45 6.15
N LEU A 30 -3.23 -7.14 6.26
CA LEU A 30 -3.93 -6.53 7.39
C LEU A 30 -5.38 -7.02 7.50
N HIS A 31 -6.08 -7.16 6.38
CA HIS A 31 -7.48 -7.57 6.37
C HIS A 31 -7.66 -9.05 6.70
N TYR A 32 -6.97 -9.92 5.97
CA TYR A 32 -7.19 -11.38 6.04
C TYR A 32 -6.37 -12.09 7.11
N VAL A 33 -5.24 -11.51 7.53
CA VAL A 33 -4.33 -12.13 8.51
C VAL A 33 -4.38 -11.43 9.86
N LYS A 34 -4.30 -10.08 9.86
CA LYS A 34 -4.30 -9.29 11.12
C LYS A 34 -5.70 -8.91 11.59
N GLY A 35 -6.76 -9.29 10.87
CA GLY A 35 -8.15 -9.12 11.26
C GLY A 35 -8.67 -7.67 11.19
N ARG A 36 -7.92 -6.74 10.60
CA ARG A 36 -8.33 -5.35 10.47
C ARG A 36 -9.39 -5.14 9.39
N ASN A 37 -10.24 -4.16 9.57
CA ASN A 37 -11.22 -3.79 8.57
C ASN A 37 -10.63 -2.74 7.62
N ILE A 38 -10.42 -3.15 6.39
CA ILE A 38 -9.72 -2.35 5.38
C ILE A 38 -10.70 -1.95 4.27
N ALA A 39 -10.44 -0.79 3.66
CA ALA A 39 -10.97 -0.41 2.36
C ALA A 39 -9.83 0.16 1.50
N VAL A 40 -10.02 0.17 0.19
CA VAL A 40 -9.07 0.74 -0.77
C VAL A 40 -9.82 1.69 -1.70
N ILE A 41 -9.27 2.88 -1.91
CA ILE A 41 -9.69 3.83 -2.93
C ILE A 41 -8.63 3.78 -4.04
N ASP A 42 -9.01 3.27 -5.20
CA ASP A 42 -8.15 3.13 -6.37
C ASP A 42 -8.29 4.39 -7.24
N CYS A 43 -7.32 5.28 -7.14
CA CYS A 43 -7.33 6.60 -7.81
C CYS A 43 -6.43 6.64 -9.04
N ASP A 44 -5.87 5.51 -9.50
CA ASP A 44 -4.98 5.47 -10.66
C ASP A 44 -5.79 5.48 -11.98
N TYR A 45 -6.64 6.49 -12.13
CA TYR A 45 -7.46 6.71 -13.33
C TYR A 45 -6.57 6.99 -14.56
N PRO A 46 -6.83 6.40 -15.73
CA PRO A 46 -7.94 5.49 -16.06
C PRO A 46 -7.60 4.00 -15.90
N GLN A 47 -6.50 3.64 -15.25
CA GLN A 47 -5.96 2.27 -15.24
C GLN A 47 -6.64 1.37 -14.21
N TYR A 48 -7.04 1.91 -13.05
CA TYR A 48 -7.69 1.18 -11.95
C TYR A 48 -7.07 -0.19 -11.65
N SER A 49 -5.76 -0.20 -11.45
CA SER A 49 -4.96 -1.43 -11.39
C SER A 49 -5.39 -2.40 -10.28
N ILE A 50 -5.90 -1.89 -9.15
CA ILE A 50 -6.35 -2.71 -8.02
C ILE A 50 -7.76 -3.26 -8.27
N ALA A 51 -8.65 -2.45 -8.84
CA ALA A 51 -9.99 -2.89 -9.21
C ALA A 51 -9.94 -3.96 -10.32
N ASP A 52 -9.11 -3.75 -11.35
CA ASP A 52 -8.86 -4.74 -12.39
C ASP A 52 -8.27 -6.04 -11.84
N MET A 53 -7.38 -5.95 -10.84
CA MET A 53 -6.84 -7.13 -10.15
C MET A 53 -7.95 -7.87 -9.42
N ARG A 54 -8.87 -7.18 -8.74
CA ARG A 54 -10.02 -7.79 -8.06
C ARG A 54 -10.93 -8.53 -9.05
N GLU A 55 -11.19 -7.94 -10.21
CA GLU A 55 -12.01 -8.57 -11.24
C GLU A 55 -11.35 -9.85 -11.80
N ARG A 56 -10.03 -9.80 -12.07
CA ARG A 56 -9.26 -10.98 -12.50
C ARG A 56 -9.23 -12.07 -11.43
N ASP A 57 -9.05 -11.69 -10.16
CA ASP A 57 -9.06 -12.62 -9.04
C ASP A 57 -10.43 -13.33 -8.91
N PHE A 58 -11.54 -12.61 -9.04
CA PHE A 58 -12.88 -13.20 -9.04
C PHE A 58 -13.10 -14.13 -10.22
N LYS A 59 -12.79 -13.70 -11.45
CA LYS A 59 -12.92 -14.53 -12.65
C LYS A 59 -12.15 -15.84 -12.53
N MET A 60 -10.95 -15.80 -11.93
CA MET A 60 -10.18 -17.02 -11.71
C MET A 60 -10.86 -17.94 -10.68
N CYS A 61 -11.38 -17.40 -9.58
CA CYS A 61 -12.10 -18.18 -8.59
C CYS A 61 -13.41 -18.77 -9.13
N GLU A 62 -14.07 -18.10 -10.08
CA GLU A 62 -15.29 -18.62 -10.72
C GLU A 62 -14.99 -19.77 -11.70
N ASN A 63 -13.88 -19.71 -12.42
CA ASN A 63 -13.55 -20.62 -13.50
C ASN A 63 -12.60 -21.77 -13.11
N ASP A 64 -12.06 -21.76 -11.89
CA ASP A 64 -11.09 -22.75 -11.40
C ASP A 64 -11.51 -23.27 -10.02
N GLU A 65 -11.86 -24.57 -9.96
CA GLU A 65 -12.35 -25.22 -8.74
C GLU A 65 -11.31 -25.21 -7.59
N TYR A 66 -10.01 -25.16 -7.90
CA TYR A 66 -8.95 -25.03 -6.89
C TYR A 66 -9.04 -23.68 -6.16
N TYR A 67 -9.09 -22.59 -6.91
CA TYR A 67 -9.21 -21.25 -6.31
C TYR A 67 -10.56 -20.99 -5.66
N LYS A 68 -11.62 -21.56 -6.22
CA LYS A 68 -12.95 -21.53 -5.62
C LYS A 68 -12.98 -22.23 -4.25
N GLY A 69 -12.33 -23.39 -4.16
CA GLY A 69 -12.14 -24.11 -2.88
C GLY A 69 -11.35 -23.28 -1.87
N MET A 70 -10.21 -22.71 -2.28
CA MET A 70 -9.40 -21.83 -1.44
C MET A 70 -10.21 -20.62 -0.91
N LEU A 71 -11.00 -20.00 -1.79
CA LEU A 71 -11.83 -18.85 -1.43
C LEU A 71 -12.88 -19.24 -0.39
N TYR A 72 -13.56 -20.36 -0.59
CA TYR A 72 -14.55 -20.90 0.34
C TYR A 72 -13.92 -21.18 1.71
N GLU A 73 -12.80 -21.89 1.77
CA GLU A 73 -12.08 -22.20 3.00
C GLU A 73 -11.64 -20.93 3.75
N GLN A 74 -11.09 -19.94 3.02
CA GLN A 74 -10.67 -18.68 3.62
C GLN A 74 -11.82 -17.94 4.26
N PHE A 75 -12.92 -17.73 3.54
CA PHE A 75 -14.04 -16.93 4.06
C PHE A 75 -14.84 -17.70 5.13
N THR A 76 -14.85 -19.03 5.11
CA THR A 76 -15.38 -19.84 6.20
C THR A 76 -14.53 -19.64 7.47
N ARG A 77 -13.21 -19.71 7.37
CA ARG A 77 -12.28 -19.45 8.48
C ARG A 77 -12.40 -18.04 9.05
N LEU A 78 -12.69 -17.07 8.21
CA LEU A 78 -12.88 -15.68 8.59
C LEU A 78 -14.31 -15.37 9.09
N GLU A 79 -15.08 -16.40 9.45
CA GLU A 79 -16.47 -16.28 9.97
C GLU A 79 -17.35 -15.42 9.04
N ASN A 80 -17.23 -15.63 7.74
CA ASN A 80 -17.89 -14.89 6.67
C ASN A 80 -17.55 -13.38 6.60
N LYS A 81 -16.41 -12.96 7.16
CA LYS A 81 -15.88 -11.61 6.92
C LYS A 81 -15.72 -11.40 5.42
N LYS A 82 -16.36 -10.39 4.86
CA LYS A 82 -16.35 -10.10 3.41
C LYS A 82 -14.96 -9.67 2.95
N ALA A 83 -14.69 -9.80 1.65
CA ALA A 83 -13.54 -9.16 1.02
C ALA A 83 -13.62 -7.63 1.23
N TYR A 84 -12.46 -7.00 1.46
CA TYR A 84 -12.44 -5.55 1.64
C TYR A 84 -12.93 -4.83 0.37
N PRO A 85 -13.72 -3.75 0.50
CA PRO A 85 -14.18 -2.99 -0.64
C PRO A 85 -13.02 -2.28 -1.34
N ILE A 86 -13.10 -2.21 -2.66
CA ILE A 86 -12.25 -1.41 -3.54
C ILE A 86 -13.19 -0.48 -4.30
N ILE A 87 -12.92 0.81 -4.21
CA ILE A 87 -13.71 1.86 -4.89
C ILE A 87 -12.84 2.47 -5.97
N GLU A 88 -13.28 2.36 -7.22
CA GLU A 88 -12.71 3.11 -8.33
C GLU A 88 -13.04 4.59 -8.16
N SER A 89 -12.03 5.43 -8.21
CA SER A 89 -12.15 6.87 -8.00
C SER A 89 -11.13 7.64 -8.83
N ASN A 90 -11.02 8.91 -8.60
CA ASN A 90 -9.97 9.77 -9.13
C ASN A 90 -9.54 10.75 -8.04
N THR A 91 -8.44 11.45 -8.26
CA THR A 91 -7.89 12.35 -7.23
C THR A 91 -8.84 13.46 -6.77
N LYS A 92 -9.82 13.85 -7.58
CA LYS A 92 -10.80 14.88 -7.23
C LYS A 92 -11.90 14.35 -6.30
N GLU A 93 -12.35 13.12 -6.54
CA GLU A 93 -13.50 12.50 -5.85
C GLU A 93 -13.07 11.63 -4.66
N ALA A 94 -11.79 11.23 -4.60
CA ALA A 94 -11.26 10.21 -3.67
C ALA A 94 -11.65 10.43 -2.20
N ILE A 95 -11.59 11.65 -1.72
CA ILE A 95 -11.94 11.96 -0.32
C ILE A 95 -13.44 11.87 -0.10
N ALA A 96 -14.26 12.37 -1.03
CA ALA A 96 -15.71 12.28 -0.94
C ALA A 96 -16.17 10.81 -0.97
N ASP A 97 -15.55 9.97 -1.81
CA ASP A 97 -15.84 8.54 -1.88
C ASP A 97 -15.46 7.81 -0.58
N ALA A 98 -14.31 8.14 0.01
CA ALA A 98 -13.90 7.59 1.30
C ALA A 98 -14.84 8.02 2.44
N GLU A 99 -15.26 9.29 2.46
CA GLU A 99 -16.22 9.81 3.44
C GLU A 99 -17.61 9.17 3.27
N HIS A 100 -18.03 8.92 2.04
CA HIS A 100 -19.28 8.21 1.74
C HIS A 100 -19.22 6.73 2.14
N LEU A 101 -18.06 6.08 1.99
CA LEU A 101 -17.84 4.69 2.37
C LEU A 101 -17.78 4.50 3.90
N THR A 102 -17.21 5.45 4.63
CA THR A 102 -16.96 5.36 6.08
C THR A 102 -18.18 4.95 6.91
N PRO A 103 -19.40 5.50 6.72
CA PRO A 103 -20.58 5.08 7.50
C PRO A 103 -21.09 3.67 7.15
N GLN A 104 -20.71 3.11 6.00
CA GLN A 104 -21.15 1.81 5.52
C GLN A 104 -20.39 0.63 6.17
N GLY A 105 -19.26 0.89 6.81
CA GLY A 105 -18.41 -0.11 7.47
C GLY A 105 -17.83 0.40 8.78
N ASP A 106 -17.10 -0.48 9.46
CA ASP A 106 -16.29 -0.16 10.65
C ASP A 106 -14.81 -0.33 10.28
N PHE A 107 -14.33 0.58 9.43
CA PHE A 107 -12.98 0.51 8.87
C PHE A 107 -11.94 1.01 9.87
N ASP A 108 -10.86 0.24 10.02
CA ASP A 108 -9.65 0.68 10.75
C ASP A 108 -8.81 1.59 9.85
N PHE A 109 -8.60 1.16 8.59
CA PHE A 109 -7.77 1.88 7.62
C PHE A 109 -8.46 1.96 6.26
N ILE A 110 -8.29 3.10 5.58
CA ILE A 110 -8.61 3.27 4.17
C ILE A 110 -7.29 3.58 3.45
N PHE A 111 -6.87 2.68 2.56
CA PHE A 111 -5.69 2.89 1.73
C PHE A 111 -6.07 3.59 0.43
N PHE A 112 -5.23 4.55 0.02
CA PHE A 112 -5.40 5.26 -1.24
C PHE A 112 -4.25 4.87 -2.18
N ASP A 113 -4.58 4.34 -3.35
CA ASP A 113 -3.61 4.13 -4.43
C ASP A 113 -3.63 5.34 -5.36
N LEU A 114 -2.63 6.20 -5.21
CA LEU A 114 -2.58 7.51 -5.84
C LEU A 114 -1.60 7.52 -7.03
N PRO A 115 -1.89 8.29 -8.10
CA PRO A 115 -0.94 8.52 -9.17
C PRO A 115 0.34 9.21 -8.66
N GLY A 116 1.44 9.04 -9.39
CA GLY A 116 2.77 9.49 -8.95
C GLY A 116 3.14 10.93 -9.27
N THR A 117 2.25 11.79 -9.79
CA THR A 117 2.64 13.14 -10.25
C THR A 117 1.99 14.24 -9.43
N LEU A 118 2.79 15.20 -8.89
CA LEU A 118 2.27 16.38 -8.17
C LEU A 118 1.72 17.50 -9.10
N ASN A 119 1.69 17.28 -10.40
CA ASN A 119 1.23 18.31 -11.36
C ASN A 119 -0.30 18.51 -11.38
N ASN A 120 -0.99 17.92 -10.41
CA ASN A 120 -2.44 17.97 -10.29
C ASN A 120 -2.82 18.51 -8.89
N VAL A 121 -3.54 19.64 -8.88
CA VAL A 121 -4.03 20.29 -7.66
C VAL A 121 -4.93 19.34 -6.86
N ASP A 122 -5.74 18.52 -7.53
CA ASP A 122 -6.63 17.57 -6.88
C ASP A 122 -5.84 16.48 -6.11
N LEU A 123 -4.69 16.04 -6.66
CA LEU A 123 -3.80 15.12 -5.96
C LEU A 123 -3.22 15.74 -4.69
N ILE A 124 -2.80 17.02 -4.77
CA ILE A 124 -2.28 17.75 -3.59
C ILE A 124 -3.35 17.83 -2.50
N HIS A 125 -4.59 18.13 -2.88
CA HIS A 125 -5.72 18.16 -1.95
C HIS A 125 -5.98 16.79 -1.33
N THR A 126 -5.92 15.72 -2.11
CA THR A 126 -6.10 14.36 -1.61
C THR A 126 -4.96 13.94 -0.68
N LEU A 127 -3.70 14.23 -1.04
CA LEU A 127 -2.56 13.97 -0.16
C LEU A 127 -2.66 14.72 1.17
N ALA A 128 -3.10 15.98 1.14
CA ALA A 128 -3.29 16.79 2.35
C ALA A 128 -4.32 16.21 3.33
N ARG A 129 -5.17 15.29 2.87
CA ARG A 129 -6.20 14.62 3.69
C ARG A 129 -5.78 13.25 4.20
N MET A 130 -4.58 12.77 3.85
CA MET A 130 -4.03 11.53 4.42
C MET A 130 -3.61 11.77 5.88
N ASP A 131 -3.78 10.75 6.73
CA ASP A 131 -3.19 10.75 8.08
C ASP A 131 -1.71 10.38 8.00
N TYR A 132 -1.35 9.44 7.12
CA TYR A 132 0.02 8.96 6.96
C TYR A 132 0.38 8.74 5.49
N ILE A 133 1.60 9.10 5.15
CA ILE A 133 2.18 8.82 3.84
C ILE A 133 3.40 7.92 4.03
N ILE A 134 3.46 6.82 3.28
CA ILE A 134 4.59 5.91 3.27
C ILE A 134 5.23 5.98 1.88
N ALA A 135 6.46 6.45 1.80
CA ALA A 135 7.17 6.62 0.54
C ALA A 135 8.14 5.46 0.29
N PRO A 136 7.86 4.57 -0.67
CA PRO A 136 8.81 3.55 -1.06
C PRO A 136 10.02 4.17 -1.75
N ILE A 137 11.21 3.88 -1.21
CA ILE A 137 12.53 4.29 -1.73
C ILE A 137 13.32 3.06 -2.16
N ALA A 138 14.23 3.24 -3.11
CA ALA A 138 15.09 2.18 -3.59
C ALA A 138 16.53 2.69 -3.71
N ALA A 139 17.51 1.78 -3.67
CA ALA A 139 18.94 2.09 -3.82
C ALA A 139 19.29 2.37 -5.29
N ASP A 140 18.54 3.25 -5.91
CA ASP A 140 18.76 3.81 -7.24
C ASP A 140 18.78 5.33 -7.11
N ARG A 141 19.85 5.96 -7.59
CA ARG A 141 20.09 7.40 -7.41
C ARG A 141 18.93 8.25 -7.92
N VAL A 142 18.40 7.94 -9.11
CA VAL A 142 17.35 8.73 -9.74
C VAL A 142 16.01 8.57 -8.98
N VAL A 143 15.74 7.34 -8.51
CA VAL A 143 14.54 7.05 -7.71
C VAL A 143 14.64 7.74 -6.36
N MET A 144 15.80 7.67 -5.71
CA MET A 144 16.06 8.26 -4.40
C MET A 144 15.91 9.77 -4.43
N GLU A 145 16.70 10.46 -5.28
CA GLU A 145 16.68 11.91 -5.41
C GLU A 145 15.26 12.40 -5.69
N SER A 146 14.57 11.82 -6.69
CA SER A 146 13.22 12.19 -7.04
C SER A 146 12.19 11.94 -5.93
N THR A 147 12.36 10.87 -5.12
CA THR A 147 11.45 10.58 -4.03
C THR A 147 11.68 11.51 -2.85
N LEU A 148 12.93 11.80 -2.51
CA LEU A 148 13.25 12.74 -1.43
C LEU A 148 12.78 14.16 -1.76
N ASP A 149 13.02 14.65 -2.98
CA ASP A 149 12.52 15.95 -3.44
C ASP A 149 10.99 16.03 -3.34
N TYR A 150 10.32 14.95 -3.76
CA TYR A 150 8.88 14.86 -3.64
C TYR A 150 8.41 14.90 -2.18
N MET A 151 9.06 14.17 -1.27
CA MET A 151 8.68 14.15 0.13
C MET A 151 9.01 15.46 0.86
N VAL A 152 10.10 16.13 0.48
CA VAL A 152 10.41 17.50 0.95
C VAL A 152 9.29 18.45 0.55
N THR A 153 8.83 18.42 -0.71
CA THR A 153 7.71 19.22 -1.18
C THR A 153 6.42 18.92 -0.40
N VAL A 154 6.11 17.64 -0.15
CA VAL A 154 4.93 17.25 0.64
C VAL A 154 5.04 17.78 2.07
N ARG A 155 6.21 17.64 2.71
CA ARG A 155 6.44 18.13 4.08
C ARG A 155 6.37 19.65 4.16
N ASP A 156 7.15 20.35 3.33
CA ASP A 156 7.37 21.78 3.48
C ASP A 156 6.16 22.59 2.94
N ASP A 157 5.59 22.19 1.80
CA ASP A 157 4.51 22.93 1.16
C ASP A 157 3.13 22.46 1.62
N ILE A 158 2.89 21.14 1.77
CA ILE A 158 1.58 20.61 2.11
C ILE A 158 1.39 20.58 3.63
N MET A 159 2.25 19.91 4.39
CA MET A 159 2.16 19.86 5.84
C MET A 159 2.45 21.26 6.44
N GLY A 160 3.48 21.95 5.95
CA GLY A 160 3.87 23.29 6.38
C GLY A 160 2.78 24.35 6.17
N SER A 161 1.80 24.12 5.28
CA SER A 161 0.65 25.01 5.10
C SER A 161 -0.27 25.11 6.32
N GLY A 162 -0.18 24.17 7.24
CA GLY A 162 -1.07 24.04 8.41
C GLY A 162 -2.52 23.66 8.07
N LYS A 163 -2.78 23.23 6.81
CA LYS A 163 -4.10 22.84 6.33
C LYS A 163 -4.19 21.35 5.95
N SER A 164 -3.18 20.58 6.30
CA SER A 164 -3.17 19.12 6.07
C SER A 164 -3.52 18.34 7.32
N ASP A 165 -4.04 17.13 7.12
CA ASP A 165 -4.30 16.15 8.17
C ASP A 165 -3.08 15.22 8.38
N ILE A 166 -1.99 15.37 7.60
CA ILE A 166 -0.83 14.49 7.63
C ILE A 166 -0.14 14.61 8.99
N LYS A 167 -0.05 13.47 9.68
CA LYS A 167 0.62 13.34 10.97
C LYS A 167 2.10 13.05 10.81
N GLU A 168 2.43 12.15 9.85
CA GLU A 168 3.81 11.73 9.63
C GLU A 168 4.03 11.20 8.22
N ILE A 169 5.27 11.35 7.72
CA ILE A 169 5.76 10.77 6.48
C ILE A 169 6.85 9.76 6.83
N TYR A 170 6.66 8.51 6.42
CA TYR A 170 7.65 7.46 6.58
C TYR A 170 8.28 7.07 5.26
N LEU A 171 9.58 6.80 5.26
CA LEU A 171 10.27 6.18 4.14
C LEU A 171 10.33 4.67 4.34
N LEU A 172 10.13 3.91 3.28
CA LEU A 172 10.19 2.44 3.28
C LEU A 172 11.20 1.97 2.24
N TRP A 173 12.30 1.37 2.69
CA TRP A 173 13.21 0.70 1.78
C TRP A 173 12.49 -0.43 1.03
N ASN A 174 12.40 -0.30 -0.29
CA ASN A 174 11.77 -1.26 -1.19
C ASN A 174 12.77 -1.73 -2.25
N LEU A 175 12.53 -2.91 -2.82
CA LEU A 175 13.39 -3.52 -3.83
C LEU A 175 14.84 -3.72 -3.36
N VAL A 176 15.04 -3.95 -2.07
CA VAL A 176 16.38 -4.12 -1.49
C VAL A 176 17.03 -5.39 -2.03
N ASP A 177 18.18 -5.26 -2.67
CA ASP A 177 19.01 -6.40 -3.09
C ASP A 177 19.99 -6.75 -1.99
N GLY A 178 19.81 -7.90 -1.33
CA GLY A 178 20.68 -8.35 -0.25
C GLY A 178 22.14 -8.66 -0.67
N ARG A 179 22.46 -8.56 -1.97
CA ARG A 179 23.82 -8.70 -2.51
C ARG A 179 24.54 -7.36 -2.64
N GLU A 180 23.81 -6.25 -2.62
CA GLU A 180 24.39 -4.91 -2.62
C GLU A 180 25.01 -4.60 -1.26
N LYS A 181 26.19 -4.01 -1.28
CA LYS A 181 26.94 -3.70 -0.06
C LYS A 181 26.34 -2.49 0.67
N SER A 182 26.50 -2.50 1.97
CA SER A 182 26.02 -1.50 2.93
C SER A 182 26.38 -0.04 2.60
N GLU A 183 27.49 0.22 1.94
CA GLU A 183 28.05 1.56 1.73
C GLU A 183 27.07 2.52 1.01
N LEU A 184 26.33 2.03 0.00
CA LEU A 184 25.33 2.83 -0.71
C LEU A 184 24.13 3.18 0.20
N TYR A 185 23.66 2.20 0.97
CA TYR A 185 22.57 2.42 1.93
C TYR A 185 22.97 3.37 3.05
N GLU A 186 24.24 3.26 3.56
CA GLU A 186 24.78 4.17 4.59
C GLU A 186 24.82 5.62 4.12
N VAL A 187 25.22 5.86 2.86
CA VAL A 187 25.21 7.20 2.26
C VAL A 187 23.79 7.77 2.17
N TYR A 188 22.83 6.96 1.71
CA TYR A 188 21.44 7.42 1.61
C TYR A 188 20.78 7.62 2.96
N GLU A 189 21.05 6.76 3.94
CA GLU A 189 20.57 6.95 5.32
C GLU A 189 21.10 8.25 5.93
N ALA A 190 22.35 8.62 5.65
CA ALA A 190 22.90 9.89 6.10
C ALA A 190 22.14 11.09 5.50
N VAL A 191 21.81 11.04 4.20
CA VAL A 191 21.00 12.08 3.54
C VAL A 191 19.58 12.13 4.10
N ILE A 192 18.93 10.98 4.31
CA ILE A 192 17.60 10.87 4.89
C ILE A 192 17.57 11.50 6.29
N ASN A 193 18.57 11.19 7.11
CA ASN A 193 18.72 11.76 8.45
C ASN A 193 18.97 13.28 8.42
N GLU A 194 19.78 13.78 7.48
CA GLU A 194 19.99 15.22 7.29
C GLU A 194 18.70 15.95 6.89
N LEU A 195 17.84 15.28 6.12
CA LEU A 195 16.51 15.77 5.75
C LEU A 195 15.46 15.57 6.84
N GLU A 196 15.80 14.97 7.97
CA GLU A 196 14.92 14.70 9.12
C GLU A 196 13.69 13.84 8.78
N PHE A 197 13.83 12.90 7.83
CA PHE A 197 12.80 11.89 7.57
C PHE A 197 12.99 10.65 8.42
N THR A 198 11.88 10.01 8.78
CA THR A 198 11.85 8.73 9.50
C THR A 198 11.77 7.57 8.52
N THR A 199 12.74 6.66 8.57
CA THR A 199 12.71 5.40 7.82
C THR A 199 12.08 4.30 8.67
N LEU A 200 11.21 3.48 8.06
CA LEU A 200 10.71 2.26 8.71
C LEU A 200 11.85 1.27 8.97
N ASN A 201 11.78 0.53 10.05
CA ASN A 201 12.76 -0.51 10.38
C ASN A 201 12.69 -1.68 9.40
N THR A 202 11.48 -1.95 8.87
CA THR A 202 11.26 -2.98 7.88
C THR A 202 11.67 -2.52 6.49
N PHE A 203 12.30 -3.41 5.75
CA PHE A 203 12.55 -3.23 4.31
C PHE A 203 11.87 -4.33 3.49
N ILE A 204 11.59 -4.06 2.22
CA ILE A 204 11.01 -5.02 1.28
C ILE A 204 12.09 -5.49 0.31
N PRO A 205 12.42 -6.79 0.27
CA PRO A 205 13.47 -7.32 -0.59
C PRO A 205 13.06 -7.32 -2.07
N ASN A 206 14.04 -7.19 -2.97
CA ASN A 206 13.84 -7.41 -4.39
C ASN A 206 13.68 -8.91 -4.68
N SER A 207 12.47 -9.33 -5.01
CA SER A 207 12.17 -10.74 -5.25
C SER A 207 11.07 -10.93 -6.29
N LEU A 208 11.27 -11.92 -7.18
CA LEU A 208 10.26 -12.31 -8.16
C LEU A 208 8.96 -12.82 -7.52
N ARG A 209 8.96 -13.19 -6.24
CA ARG A 209 7.74 -13.61 -5.53
C ARG A 209 6.65 -12.54 -5.53
N PHE A 210 7.02 -11.26 -5.49
CA PHE A 210 6.08 -10.14 -5.49
C PHE A 210 5.22 -10.04 -6.77
N ARG A 211 5.60 -10.79 -7.81
CA ARG A 211 4.86 -10.87 -9.08
C ARG A 211 4.00 -12.13 -9.19
N ARG A 212 3.94 -12.98 -8.13
CA ARG A 212 3.13 -14.21 -8.18
C ARG A 212 1.67 -13.90 -7.90
N GLU A 213 0.90 -13.96 -8.94
CA GLU A 213 -0.56 -13.87 -8.94
C GLU A 213 -1.18 -15.25 -9.22
N GLN A 214 -2.49 -15.32 -9.24
CA GLN A 214 -3.23 -16.54 -9.64
C GLN A 214 -2.79 -17.03 -11.02
N SER A 215 -2.67 -18.34 -11.16
CA SER A 215 -2.22 -18.97 -12.40
C SER A 215 -2.81 -20.36 -12.55
N VAL A 216 -2.97 -20.81 -13.78
CA VAL A 216 -3.44 -22.17 -14.10
C VAL A 216 -2.54 -23.30 -13.56
N SER A 217 -1.32 -22.97 -13.15
CA SER A 217 -0.39 -23.93 -12.53
C SER A 217 -0.52 -24.00 -11.00
N HIS A 218 -1.49 -23.32 -10.40
CA HIS A 218 -1.82 -23.32 -8.97
C HIS A 218 -0.60 -23.06 -8.06
N LYS A 219 0.29 -22.16 -8.47
CA LYS A 219 1.45 -21.79 -7.66
C LYS A 219 0.99 -20.97 -6.45
N ALA A 220 1.77 -21.05 -5.37
CA ALA A 220 1.56 -20.25 -4.17
C ALA A 220 1.44 -18.76 -4.52
N LEU A 221 0.37 -18.13 -4.04
CA LEU A 221 0.03 -16.74 -4.30
C LEU A 221 0.84 -15.80 -3.43
N PHE A 222 1.27 -14.69 -4.00
CA PHE A 222 1.88 -13.61 -3.24
C PHE A 222 1.06 -12.32 -3.28
N ARG A 223 0.55 -11.96 -4.45
CA ARG A 223 -0.24 -10.75 -4.66
C ARG A 223 -1.64 -11.09 -5.15
N SER A 224 -2.62 -10.78 -4.35
CA SER A 224 -4.04 -10.92 -4.65
C SER A 224 -4.86 -9.98 -3.77
N THR A 225 -5.98 -9.57 -4.30
CA THR A 225 -6.97 -8.76 -3.55
C THR A 225 -7.97 -9.63 -2.78
N LEU A 226 -8.07 -10.93 -3.11
CA LEU A 226 -8.98 -11.88 -2.47
C LEU A 226 -8.28 -12.79 -1.46
N PHE A 227 -6.96 -12.95 -1.58
CA PHE A 227 -6.17 -13.83 -0.71
C PHE A 227 -5.01 -13.06 -0.08
N PRO A 228 -4.62 -13.40 1.16
CA PRO A 228 -3.37 -12.94 1.72
C PRO A 228 -2.19 -13.61 1.02
N VAL A 229 -0.99 -13.13 1.28
CA VAL A 229 0.25 -13.83 0.90
C VAL A 229 0.21 -15.26 1.42
N ASP A 230 0.51 -16.23 0.55
CA ASP A 230 0.61 -17.64 0.94
C ASP A 230 1.66 -17.81 2.04
N LYS A 231 1.32 -18.61 3.08
CA LYS A 231 2.17 -18.82 4.25
C LYS A 231 3.59 -19.28 3.91
N SER A 232 3.74 -20.07 2.84
CA SER A 232 5.05 -20.56 2.38
C SER A 232 5.94 -19.46 1.79
N LEU A 233 5.35 -18.34 1.39
CA LEU A 233 6.02 -17.20 0.76
C LEU A 233 6.26 -16.01 1.71
N VAL A 234 5.64 -16.01 2.90
CA VAL A 234 5.78 -14.93 3.90
C VAL A 234 7.23 -14.82 4.38
N LYS A 235 7.84 -15.94 4.74
CA LYS A 235 9.23 -15.95 5.26
C LYS A 235 10.20 -15.31 4.26
N GLY A 236 10.93 -14.29 4.71
CA GLY A 236 11.89 -13.54 3.89
C GLY A 236 11.25 -12.62 2.84
N SER A 237 9.96 -12.30 2.98
CA SER A 237 9.30 -11.23 2.23
C SER A 237 9.16 -9.95 3.04
N ASN A 238 9.24 -10.07 4.38
CA ASN A 238 9.04 -9.03 5.37
C ASN A 238 7.63 -8.38 5.35
N ILE A 239 6.63 -9.01 4.71
CA ILE A 239 5.26 -8.48 4.69
C ILE A 239 4.59 -8.58 6.05
N ASP A 240 4.86 -9.66 6.79
CA ASP A 240 4.39 -9.83 8.16
C ASP A 240 4.98 -8.75 9.08
N THR A 241 6.30 -8.55 9.01
CA THR A 241 7.01 -7.53 9.78
C THR A 241 6.55 -6.12 9.43
N LEU A 242 6.41 -5.82 8.12
CA LEU A 242 5.85 -4.54 7.67
C LEU A 242 4.45 -4.31 8.24
N SER A 243 3.59 -5.33 8.19
CA SER A 243 2.22 -5.21 8.69
C SER A 243 2.17 -4.98 10.19
N ASP A 244 3.08 -5.59 10.96
CA ASP A 244 3.19 -5.35 12.40
C ASP A 244 3.69 -3.94 12.69
N GLU A 245 4.73 -3.48 12.00
CA GLU A 245 5.24 -2.11 12.13
C GLU A 245 4.18 -1.06 11.74
N LEU A 246 3.41 -1.30 10.65
CA LEU A 246 2.28 -0.43 10.29
C LEU A 246 1.25 -0.33 11.41
N LEU A 247 0.92 -1.44 12.08
CA LEU A 247 -0.03 -1.42 13.21
C LEU A 247 0.52 -0.68 14.44
N GLU A 248 1.84 -0.56 14.59
CA GLU A 248 2.49 0.18 15.67
C GLU A 248 2.50 1.68 15.40
N ILE A 249 2.71 2.11 14.18
CA ILE A 249 2.87 3.52 13.82
C ILE A 249 1.56 4.20 13.42
N LEU A 250 0.62 3.48 12.81
CA LEU A 250 -0.66 4.04 12.35
C LEU A 250 -1.68 4.08 13.51
N LYS A 251 -1.74 5.23 14.19
CA LYS A 251 -2.61 5.44 15.37
C LYS A 251 -3.47 6.70 15.28
#